data_fea4e3aee06821b5f18ff250ee3a658c
#
_entry.id   fea4e3aee06821b5f18ff250ee3a658c
#
_cell.length_a   1.000
_cell.length_b   1.000
_cell.length_c   1.000
_cell.angle_alpha   90.00
_cell.angle_beta   90.00
_cell.angle_gamma   90.00
#
_symmetry.space_group_name_H-M   'P 1'
#
loop_
_entity.id
_entity.type
_entity.pdbx_description
1 polymer ?
#
loop_
_entity_poly.entity_id
_entity_poly.type
_entity_poly.pdbx_seq_one_letter_code
_entity_poly.pdbx_strand_id
1 'polypeptide(L)'
;MATLTGTQLKRQHRDWRRRTEGRLALLLDSVQTPYNVGSILRSAAAFRVDHLWLVGATESPGHPKTQKTALGSQRYLTWTVVASIDEAAAQVHDAGYRLVGIELAEGAVPLHELELPIDVCLAVGHEDRGLSKDCLVLCDDLAYLPQVGAIGSLNVATAASIALYEVRRQEWSRPHP
;
A
#
# COMPACT_ATOMS: atom_id res chain seq x y z
N MET A 1 33.11 6.63 0.15
CA MET A 1 32.08 5.97 -0.67
C MET A 1 31.34 7.03 -1.49
N ALA A 2 31.07 6.79 -2.77
CA ALA A 2 30.35 7.71 -3.63
C ALA A 2 28.91 7.23 -3.86
N THR A 3 27.98 8.17 -4.05
CA THR A 3 26.61 7.88 -4.45
C THR A 3 26.56 7.35 -5.87
N LEU A 4 25.54 6.52 -6.19
CA LEU A 4 25.37 5.98 -7.53
C LEU A 4 25.09 7.08 -8.54
N THR A 5 25.67 6.93 -9.73
CA THR A 5 25.34 7.78 -10.89
C THR A 5 23.94 7.41 -11.42
N GLY A 6 23.32 8.30 -12.20
CA GLY A 6 22.01 8.04 -12.78
C GLY A 6 21.94 6.77 -13.62
N THR A 7 23.02 6.40 -14.32
CA THR A 7 23.09 5.16 -15.11
C THR A 7 23.15 3.92 -14.20
N GLN A 8 23.93 3.95 -13.15
CA GLN A 8 24.01 2.87 -12.16
C GLN A 8 22.67 2.66 -11.44
N LEU A 9 21.98 3.75 -11.06
CA LEU A 9 20.67 3.71 -10.47
C LEU A 9 19.63 3.05 -11.41
N LYS A 10 19.60 3.44 -12.69
CA LYS A 10 18.72 2.83 -13.69
C LYS A 10 18.97 1.34 -13.86
N ARG A 11 20.23 0.90 -13.83
CA ARG A 11 20.60 -0.52 -13.88
C ARG A 11 20.07 -1.26 -12.66
N GLN A 12 20.31 -0.73 -11.46
CA GLN A 12 19.82 -1.32 -10.21
C GLN A 12 18.30 -1.45 -10.18
N HIS A 13 17.55 -0.40 -10.58
CA HIS A 13 16.09 -0.45 -10.66
C HIS A 13 15.59 -1.51 -11.65
N ARG A 14 16.29 -1.69 -12.77
CA ARG A 14 15.97 -2.74 -13.76
C ARG A 14 16.20 -4.14 -13.20
N ASP A 15 17.28 -4.34 -12.44
CA ASP A 15 17.62 -5.63 -11.86
C ASP A 15 16.60 -6.01 -10.77
N TRP A 16 16.15 -5.06 -9.93
CA TRP A 16 15.07 -5.29 -8.97
C TRP A 16 13.72 -5.57 -9.66
N ARG A 17 13.40 -4.85 -10.73
CA ARG A 17 12.17 -5.11 -11.49
C ARG A 17 12.10 -6.53 -12.08
N ARG A 18 13.22 -7.09 -12.48
CA ARG A 18 13.29 -8.48 -13.01
C ARG A 18 13.05 -9.54 -11.93
N ARG A 19 13.29 -9.19 -10.68
CA ARG A 19 13.07 -10.06 -9.51
C ARG A 19 11.68 -9.89 -8.90
N THR A 20 10.85 -9.02 -9.47
CA THR A 20 9.56 -8.64 -8.94
C THR A 20 8.49 -9.05 -9.94
N GLU A 21 7.81 -10.15 -9.68
CA GLU A 21 6.78 -10.77 -10.53
C GLU A 21 5.37 -10.52 -9.98
N GLY A 22 5.25 -10.51 -8.64
CA GLY A 22 3.98 -10.35 -7.95
C GLY A 22 3.33 -8.99 -8.18
N ARG A 23 2.01 -9.02 -8.33
CA ARG A 23 1.20 -7.82 -8.42
C ARG A 23 0.90 -7.26 -7.03
N LEU A 24 0.99 -5.95 -6.90
CA LEU A 24 0.77 -5.23 -5.65
C LEU A 24 -0.21 -4.09 -5.89
N ALA A 25 -1.25 -4.02 -5.09
CA ALA A 25 -2.25 -2.98 -5.15
C ALA A 25 -2.48 -2.33 -3.78
N LEU A 26 -3.17 -1.20 -3.75
CA LEU A 26 -3.60 -0.51 -2.54
C LEU A 26 -5.08 -0.18 -2.60
N LEU A 27 -5.74 -0.28 -1.45
CA LEU A 27 -7.06 0.26 -1.19
C LEU A 27 -6.92 1.33 -0.09
N LEU A 28 -7.35 2.55 -0.37
CA LEU A 28 -7.34 3.66 0.57
C LEU A 28 -8.76 3.93 1.06
N ASP A 29 -9.05 3.53 2.29
CA ASP A 29 -10.37 3.70 2.92
C ASP A 29 -10.43 5.01 3.68
N SER A 30 -10.93 6.05 3.02
CA SER A 30 -11.14 7.39 3.62
C SER A 30 -9.87 8.07 4.14
N VAL A 31 -8.74 7.90 3.48
CA VAL A 31 -7.51 8.65 3.79
C VAL A 31 -7.66 10.09 3.33
N GLN A 32 -7.92 11.01 4.28
CA GLN A 32 -8.38 12.37 3.96
C GLN A 32 -7.26 13.40 3.81
N THR A 33 -6.13 13.18 4.46
CA THR A 33 -5.07 14.18 4.47
C THR A 33 -4.29 14.19 3.16
N PRO A 34 -4.29 15.30 2.38
CA PRO A 34 -3.57 15.36 1.09
C PRO A 34 -2.09 14.99 1.19
N TYR A 35 -1.44 15.33 2.30
CA TYR A 35 -0.03 14.98 2.55
C TYR A 35 0.19 13.49 2.73
N ASN A 36 -0.74 12.79 3.40
CA ASN A 36 -0.67 11.34 3.57
C ASN A 36 -0.90 10.65 2.23
N VAL A 37 -1.95 11.03 1.49
CA VAL A 37 -2.19 10.47 0.15
C VAL A 37 -0.99 10.72 -0.77
N GLY A 38 -0.43 11.92 -0.80
CA GLY A 38 0.76 12.23 -1.60
C GLY A 38 1.98 11.38 -1.21
N SER A 39 2.20 11.14 0.08
CA SER A 39 3.28 10.28 0.58
C SER A 39 3.04 8.81 0.21
N ILE A 40 1.80 8.33 0.33
CA ILE A 40 1.41 6.97 -0.10
C ILE A 40 1.66 6.79 -1.60
N LEU A 41 1.23 7.74 -2.44
CA LEU A 41 1.47 7.69 -3.89
C LEU A 41 2.95 7.61 -4.23
N ARG A 42 3.79 8.32 -3.47
CA ARG A 42 5.25 8.27 -3.68
C ARG A 42 5.81 6.89 -3.34
N SER A 43 5.41 6.30 -2.22
CA SER A 43 5.82 4.95 -1.83
C SER A 43 5.25 3.91 -2.78
N ALA A 44 3.99 4.03 -3.19
CA ALA A 44 3.34 3.16 -4.15
C ALA A 44 4.10 3.10 -5.49
N ALA A 45 4.49 4.26 -6.03
CA ALA A 45 5.29 4.32 -7.24
C ALA A 45 6.69 3.70 -7.07
N ALA A 46 7.33 3.90 -5.89
CA ALA A 46 8.65 3.33 -5.59
C ALA A 46 8.61 1.79 -5.51
N PHE A 47 7.54 1.21 -4.97
CA PHE A 47 7.35 -0.24 -4.82
C PHE A 47 6.58 -0.88 -5.97
N ARG A 48 6.32 -0.14 -7.05
CA ARG A 48 5.62 -0.62 -8.24
C ARG A 48 4.25 -1.18 -7.88
N VAL A 49 3.39 -0.34 -7.29
CA VAL A 49 1.98 -0.63 -7.10
C VAL A 49 1.29 -0.54 -8.47
N ASP A 50 0.53 -1.56 -8.84
CA ASP A 50 -0.12 -1.68 -10.12
C ASP A 50 -1.42 -0.86 -10.18
N HIS A 51 -2.17 -0.83 -9.08
CA HIS A 51 -3.44 -0.11 -9.00
C HIS A 51 -3.77 0.40 -7.60
N LEU A 52 -4.53 1.50 -7.51
CA LEU A 52 -5.08 2.02 -6.26
C LEU A 52 -6.61 2.15 -6.36
N TRP A 53 -7.33 1.64 -5.37
CA TRP A 53 -8.75 1.92 -5.16
C TRP A 53 -8.89 3.00 -4.09
N LEU A 54 -9.55 4.10 -4.44
CA LEU A 54 -9.78 5.24 -3.56
C LEU A 54 -11.25 5.26 -3.15
N VAL A 55 -11.53 5.03 -1.88
CA VAL A 55 -12.89 4.85 -1.36
C VAL A 55 -13.25 5.97 -0.39
N GLY A 56 -14.53 6.27 -0.32
CA GLY A 56 -15.09 7.20 0.65
C GLY A 56 -14.53 8.61 0.50
N ALA A 57 -14.07 9.18 1.60
CA ALA A 57 -13.53 10.54 1.63
C ALA A 57 -12.02 10.61 1.32
N THR A 58 -11.45 9.59 0.67
CA THR A 58 -10.03 9.59 0.28
C THR A 58 -9.73 10.77 -0.65
N GLU A 59 -8.69 11.54 -0.30
CA GLU A 59 -8.30 12.72 -1.04
C GLU A 59 -7.79 12.36 -2.45
N SER A 60 -8.12 13.20 -3.41
CA SER A 60 -7.79 12.98 -4.81
C SER A 60 -6.27 13.08 -5.08
N PRO A 61 -5.70 12.16 -5.88
CA PRO A 61 -4.35 12.33 -6.45
C PRO A 61 -4.18 13.61 -7.28
N GLY A 62 -5.28 14.16 -7.79
CA GLY A 62 -5.32 15.42 -8.54
C GLY A 62 -5.27 16.69 -7.69
N HIS A 63 -5.49 16.58 -6.36
CA HIS A 63 -5.48 17.73 -5.48
C HIS A 63 -4.08 18.39 -5.40
N PRO A 64 -3.95 19.75 -5.48
CA PRO A 64 -2.67 20.43 -5.55
C PRO A 64 -1.69 20.10 -4.41
N LYS A 65 -2.21 19.97 -3.17
CA LYS A 65 -1.38 19.60 -2.00
C LYS A 65 -0.90 18.16 -2.08
N THR A 66 -1.74 17.24 -2.59
CA THR A 66 -1.37 15.84 -2.84
C THR A 66 -0.25 15.76 -3.88
N GLN A 67 -0.40 16.45 -4.99
CA GLN A 67 0.62 16.50 -6.06
C GLN A 67 1.96 17.07 -5.57
N LYS A 68 1.91 18.11 -4.72
CA LYS A 68 3.11 18.72 -4.13
C LYS A 68 3.91 17.71 -3.32
N THR A 69 3.24 16.86 -2.54
CA THR A 69 3.90 15.82 -1.72
C THR A 69 4.31 14.60 -2.56
N ALA A 70 3.48 14.19 -3.51
CA ALA A 70 3.77 13.08 -4.42
C ALA A 70 4.95 13.35 -5.36
N LEU A 71 5.34 14.61 -5.56
CA LEU A 71 6.46 15.01 -6.44
C LEU A 71 6.38 14.42 -7.85
N GLY A 72 5.16 14.33 -8.39
CA GLY A 72 4.92 13.79 -9.74
C GLY A 72 4.84 12.26 -9.81
N SER A 73 4.92 11.54 -8.69
CA SER A 73 4.84 10.08 -8.67
C SER A 73 3.49 9.54 -9.16
N GLN A 74 2.42 10.31 -8.99
CA GLN A 74 1.07 9.93 -9.44
C GLN A 74 1.00 9.60 -10.93
N ARG A 75 1.86 10.17 -11.77
CA ARG A 75 1.90 9.89 -13.22
C ARG A 75 2.30 8.45 -13.57
N TYR A 76 2.86 7.72 -12.61
CA TYR A 76 3.30 6.33 -12.77
C TYR A 76 2.32 5.32 -12.17
N LEU A 77 1.17 5.79 -11.69
CA LEU A 77 0.17 5.00 -11.00
C LEU A 77 -1.16 5.07 -11.72
N THR A 78 -1.93 4.01 -11.62
CA THR A 78 -3.34 3.98 -12.03
C THR A 78 -4.20 3.91 -10.78
N TRP A 79 -5.38 4.57 -10.82
CA TRP A 79 -6.33 4.52 -9.73
C TRP A 79 -7.77 4.60 -10.21
N THR A 80 -8.66 4.07 -9.40
CA THR A 80 -10.10 4.19 -9.56
C THR A 80 -10.70 4.79 -8.29
N VAL A 81 -11.61 5.75 -8.43
CA VAL A 81 -12.44 6.24 -7.34
C VAL A 81 -13.70 5.39 -7.30
N VAL A 82 -13.99 4.81 -6.14
CA VAL A 82 -15.09 3.85 -5.96
C VAL A 82 -16.06 4.38 -4.91
N ALA A 83 -17.35 4.19 -5.13
CA ALA A 83 -18.37 4.77 -4.29
C ALA A 83 -18.47 4.12 -2.90
N SER A 84 -18.23 2.82 -2.80
CA SER A 84 -18.33 2.06 -1.56
C SER A 84 -17.18 1.07 -1.37
N ILE A 85 -17.02 0.64 -0.12
CA ILE A 85 -16.00 -0.37 0.22
C ILE A 85 -16.35 -1.75 -0.36
N ASP A 86 -17.64 -2.09 -0.42
CA ASP A 86 -18.14 -3.35 -1.01
C ASP A 86 -17.77 -3.44 -2.49
N GLU A 87 -18.02 -2.35 -3.24
CA GLU A 87 -17.66 -2.28 -4.65
C GLU A 87 -16.15 -2.36 -4.85
N ALA A 88 -15.37 -1.70 -4.00
CA ALA A 88 -13.91 -1.73 -4.08
C ALA A 88 -13.37 -3.13 -3.78
N ALA A 89 -13.85 -3.80 -2.73
CA ALA A 89 -13.45 -5.15 -2.38
C ALA A 89 -13.82 -6.15 -3.49
N ALA A 90 -15.02 -6.02 -4.08
CA ALA A 90 -15.42 -6.84 -5.21
C ALA A 90 -14.47 -6.65 -6.40
N GLN A 91 -14.13 -5.40 -6.77
CA GLN A 91 -13.17 -5.12 -7.84
C GLN A 91 -11.77 -5.66 -7.55
N VAL A 92 -11.31 -5.60 -6.29
CA VAL A 92 -10.03 -6.17 -5.85
C VAL A 92 -10.02 -7.68 -6.07
N HIS A 93 -11.06 -8.38 -5.61
CA HIS A 93 -11.18 -9.84 -5.75
C HIS A 93 -11.34 -10.25 -7.22
N ASP A 94 -12.17 -9.56 -8.00
CA ASP A 94 -12.36 -9.80 -9.45
C ASP A 94 -11.05 -9.62 -10.23
N ALA A 95 -10.19 -8.69 -9.79
CA ALA A 95 -8.86 -8.51 -10.36
C ALA A 95 -7.84 -9.58 -9.92
N GLY A 96 -8.24 -10.52 -9.04
CA GLY A 96 -7.45 -11.65 -8.57
C GLY A 96 -6.46 -11.32 -7.45
N TYR A 97 -6.68 -10.23 -6.71
CA TYR A 97 -5.89 -9.91 -5.53
C TYR A 97 -6.52 -10.49 -4.27
N ARG A 98 -5.68 -10.89 -3.31
CA ARG A 98 -6.09 -11.12 -1.94
C ARG A 98 -6.06 -9.78 -1.17
N LEU A 99 -7.14 -9.44 -0.50
CA LEU A 99 -7.28 -8.18 0.23
C LEU A 99 -6.79 -8.33 1.66
N VAL A 100 -5.74 -7.61 2.02
CA VAL A 100 -5.11 -7.65 3.36
C VAL A 100 -5.24 -6.29 4.04
N GLY A 101 -6.00 -6.23 5.12
CA GLY A 101 -6.17 -5.02 5.92
C GLY A 101 -4.98 -4.80 6.87
N ILE A 102 -4.42 -3.60 6.84
CA ILE A 102 -3.33 -3.21 7.75
C ILE A 102 -3.93 -2.40 8.90
N GLU A 103 -4.27 -3.10 9.97
CA GLU A 103 -4.94 -2.51 11.15
C GLU A 103 -4.68 -3.35 12.39
N LEU A 104 -4.60 -2.71 13.56
CA LEU A 104 -4.58 -3.41 14.85
C LEU A 104 -6.03 -3.73 15.26
N ALA A 105 -6.55 -4.86 14.79
CA ALA A 105 -7.92 -5.31 15.00
C ALA A 105 -7.96 -6.71 15.59
N GLU A 106 -9.14 -7.13 16.06
CA GLU A 106 -9.35 -8.51 16.53
C GLU A 106 -9.07 -9.51 15.40
N GLY A 107 -8.30 -10.53 15.71
CA GLY A 107 -7.88 -11.54 14.73
C GLY A 107 -6.70 -11.14 13.83
N ALA A 108 -6.21 -9.90 13.91
CA ALA A 108 -5.04 -9.49 13.15
C ALA A 108 -3.75 -10.15 13.70
N VAL A 109 -2.86 -10.53 12.78
CA VAL A 109 -1.56 -11.12 13.09
C VAL A 109 -0.42 -10.13 12.80
N PRO A 110 0.76 -10.26 13.40
CA PRO A 110 1.92 -9.45 13.02
C PRO A 110 2.21 -9.59 11.52
N LEU A 111 2.36 -8.47 10.81
CA LEU A 111 2.53 -8.49 9.34
C LEU A 111 3.69 -9.37 8.86
N HIS A 112 4.78 -9.41 9.62
CA HIS A 112 5.95 -10.21 9.28
C HIS A 112 5.77 -11.72 9.51
N GLU A 113 4.70 -12.13 10.22
CA GLU A 113 4.31 -13.52 10.43
C GLU A 113 3.24 -13.99 9.44
N LEU A 114 2.55 -13.06 8.78
CA LEU A 114 1.59 -13.37 7.73
C LEU A 114 2.33 -13.74 6.44
N GLU A 115 2.09 -14.95 5.92
CA GLU A 115 2.58 -15.33 4.60
C GLU A 115 1.73 -14.64 3.53
N LEU A 116 2.28 -13.59 2.94
CA LEU A 116 1.58 -12.78 1.93
C LEU A 116 1.53 -13.52 0.58
N PRO A 117 0.40 -13.48 -0.14
CA PRO A 117 0.31 -14.07 -1.48
C PRO A 117 1.15 -13.30 -2.50
N ILE A 118 1.31 -13.88 -3.70
CA ILE A 118 2.06 -13.25 -4.79
C ILE A 118 1.33 -12.01 -5.32
N ASP A 119 0.01 -12.05 -5.35
CA ASP A 119 -0.87 -10.96 -5.79
C ASP A 119 -1.68 -10.48 -4.58
N VAL A 120 -1.35 -9.29 -4.08
CA VAL A 120 -1.92 -8.75 -2.85
C VAL A 120 -2.35 -7.30 -3.02
N CYS A 121 -3.52 -6.97 -2.47
CA CYS A 121 -3.98 -5.61 -2.26
C CYS A 121 -3.93 -5.29 -0.76
N LEU A 122 -3.17 -4.28 -0.37
CA LEU A 122 -3.14 -3.82 1.02
C LEU A 122 -4.19 -2.73 1.22
N ALA A 123 -5.03 -2.86 2.24
CA ALA A 123 -5.95 -1.80 2.65
C ALA A 123 -5.38 -1.02 3.83
N VAL A 124 -5.44 0.32 3.74
CA VAL A 124 -5.11 1.24 4.84
C VAL A 124 -6.25 2.24 5.00
N GLY A 125 -6.49 2.65 6.24
CA GLY A 125 -7.67 3.43 6.60
C GLY A 125 -7.40 4.88 6.98
N HIS A 126 -8.45 5.51 7.50
CA HIS A 126 -8.47 6.88 7.98
C HIS A 126 -7.44 7.11 9.09
N GLU A 127 -6.83 8.29 9.13
CA GLU A 127 -5.74 8.65 10.03
C GLU A 127 -6.04 8.45 11.53
N ASP A 128 -7.29 8.74 11.93
CA ASP A 128 -7.69 8.68 13.34
C ASP A 128 -8.60 7.47 13.66
N ARG A 129 -9.27 6.89 12.65
CA ARG A 129 -10.29 5.85 12.85
C ARG A 129 -9.86 4.49 12.31
N GLY A 130 -8.77 4.44 11.57
CA GLY A 130 -8.30 3.22 10.89
C GLY A 130 -9.23 2.77 9.75
N LEU A 131 -9.22 1.49 9.47
CA LEU A 131 -10.11 0.86 8.50
C LEU A 131 -11.57 0.89 9.00
N SER A 132 -12.50 1.13 8.10
CA SER A 132 -13.94 1.02 8.41
C SER A 132 -14.30 -0.42 8.78
N LYS A 133 -15.39 -0.58 9.56
CA LYS A 133 -15.89 -1.92 9.96
C LYS A 133 -16.19 -2.78 8.75
N ASP A 134 -16.78 -2.18 7.72
CA ASP A 134 -17.12 -2.88 6.48
C ASP A 134 -15.84 -3.35 5.76
N CYS A 135 -14.81 -2.50 5.73
CA CYS A 135 -13.50 -2.88 5.17
C CYS A 135 -12.86 -4.04 5.93
N LEU A 136 -12.87 -4.00 7.28
CA LEU A 136 -12.34 -5.07 8.12
C LEU A 136 -13.03 -6.42 7.85
N VAL A 137 -14.35 -6.42 7.65
CA VAL A 137 -15.14 -7.64 7.37
C VAL A 137 -14.84 -8.19 5.98
N LEU A 138 -14.54 -7.33 5.01
CA LEU A 138 -14.31 -7.71 3.61
C LEU A 138 -12.86 -8.10 3.32
N CYS A 139 -11.93 -7.84 4.25
CA CYS A 139 -10.55 -8.31 4.13
C CYS A 139 -10.46 -9.83 4.27
N ASP A 140 -9.66 -10.46 3.42
CA ASP A 140 -9.34 -11.90 3.51
C ASP A 140 -8.44 -12.20 4.70
N ASP A 141 -7.53 -11.26 5.03
CA ASP A 141 -6.62 -11.32 6.18
C ASP A 141 -6.51 -9.94 6.82
N LEU A 142 -6.20 -9.94 8.11
CA LEU A 142 -5.87 -8.73 8.86
C LEU A 142 -4.47 -8.85 9.46
N ALA A 143 -3.67 -7.83 9.28
CA ALA A 143 -2.32 -7.78 9.82
C ALA A 143 -2.03 -6.42 10.46
N TYR A 144 -1.13 -6.40 11.42
CA TYR A 144 -0.69 -5.17 12.06
C TYR A 144 0.83 -5.04 12.09
N LEU A 145 1.30 -3.82 12.22
CA LEU A 145 2.72 -3.51 12.41
C LEU A 145 3.02 -3.49 13.91
N PRO A 146 3.81 -4.43 14.46
CA PRO A 146 4.18 -4.43 15.86
C PRO A 146 4.91 -3.13 16.24
N GLN A 147 4.45 -2.51 17.33
CA GLN A 147 5.02 -1.29 17.88
C GLN A 147 5.52 -1.55 19.28
N VAL A 148 6.72 -1.11 19.59
CA VAL A 148 7.36 -1.29 20.90
C VAL A 148 7.44 0.00 21.73
N GLY A 149 6.98 1.10 21.14
CA GLY A 149 6.93 2.42 21.80
C GLY A 149 5.62 2.65 22.57
N ALA A 150 5.54 3.79 23.23
CA ALA A 150 4.36 4.20 24.02
C ALA A 150 3.24 4.85 23.18
N ILE A 151 3.43 5.01 21.86
CA ILE A 151 2.40 5.58 20.97
C ILE A 151 1.49 4.47 20.45
N GLY A 152 0.19 4.77 20.32
CA GLY A 152 -0.83 3.77 19.95
C GLY A 152 -0.99 3.52 18.46
N SER A 153 -0.38 4.35 17.58
CA SER A 153 -0.52 4.21 16.14
C SER A 153 0.65 4.84 15.38
N LEU A 154 0.86 4.39 14.15
CA LEU A 154 1.74 5.03 13.17
C LEU A 154 0.93 5.95 12.25
N ASN A 155 1.59 6.96 11.70
CA ASN A 155 1.03 7.70 10.57
C ASN A 155 0.68 6.73 9.42
N VAL A 156 -0.49 6.89 8.81
CA VAL A 156 -1.00 5.96 7.78
C VAL A 156 -0.07 5.83 6.57
N ALA A 157 0.57 6.90 6.13
CA ALA A 157 1.52 6.83 5.02
C ALA A 157 2.81 6.09 5.40
N THR A 158 3.22 6.19 6.66
CA THR A 158 4.34 5.41 7.19
C THR A 158 3.97 3.93 7.26
N ALA A 159 2.80 3.61 7.81
CA ALA A 159 2.29 2.24 7.89
C ALA A 159 2.19 1.61 6.49
N ALA A 160 1.58 2.31 5.54
CA ALA A 160 1.51 1.88 4.14
C ALA A 160 2.89 1.62 3.55
N SER A 161 3.87 2.50 3.78
CA SER A 161 5.23 2.34 3.24
C SER A 161 5.96 1.12 3.79
N ILE A 162 5.80 0.85 5.10
CA ILE A 162 6.38 -0.34 5.74
C ILE A 162 5.72 -1.60 5.18
N ALA A 163 4.38 -1.61 5.07
CA ALA A 163 3.64 -2.75 4.55
C ALA A 163 3.98 -3.05 3.08
N LEU A 164 4.09 -2.02 2.23
CA LEU A 164 4.54 -2.17 0.84
C LEU A 164 5.95 -2.77 0.74
N TYR A 165 6.87 -2.31 1.61
CA TYR A 165 8.22 -2.89 1.65
C TYR A 165 8.19 -4.34 2.11
N GLU A 166 7.38 -4.69 3.11
CA GLU A 166 7.28 -6.06 3.62
C GLU A 166 6.77 -7.03 2.54
N VAL A 167 5.76 -6.65 1.74
CA VAL A 167 5.31 -7.45 0.59
C VAL A 167 6.48 -7.75 -0.34
N ARG A 168 7.23 -6.73 -0.73
CA ARG A 168 8.38 -6.89 -1.63
C ARG A 168 9.53 -7.67 -0.99
N ARG A 169 9.78 -7.47 0.30
CA ARG A 169 10.80 -8.22 1.05
C ARG A 169 10.49 -9.72 1.06
N GLN A 170 9.24 -10.09 1.35
CA GLN A 170 8.82 -11.49 1.31
C GLN A 170 8.96 -12.09 -0.09
N GLU A 171 8.49 -11.37 -1.13
CA GLU A 171 8.62 -11.79 -2.52
C GLU A 171 10.09 -12.05 -2.88
N TRP A 172 10.98 -11.09 -2.61
CA TRP A 172 12.40 -11.20 -2.94
C TRP A 172 13.17 -12.23 -2.12
N SER A 173 12.62 -12.67 -0.97
CA SER A 173 13.21 -13.71 -0.13
C SER A 173 12.77 -15.12 -0.51
N ARG A 174 11.79 -15.26 -1.40
CA ARG A 174 11.36 -16.57 -1.91
C ARG A 174 12.45 -17.17 -2.79
N PRO A 175 12.69 -18.51 -2.67
CA PRO A 175 13.56 -19.18 -3.63
C PRO A 175 13.01 -18.96 -5.05
N HIS A 176 13.85 -18.48 -5.95
CA HIS A 176 13.49 -18.48 -7.37
C HIS A 176 13.56 -19.93 -7.89
N PRO A 177 12.59 -20.36 -8.70
CA PRO A 177 12.62 -21.69 -9.31
C PRO A 177 13.80 -21.87 -10.26
#